data_f5772a6fc80b72b8e3bff05e00b1a991
#
_entry.id   f5772a6fc80b72b8e3bff05e00b1a991
#
_cell.length_a   1.000
_cell.length_b   1.000
_cell.length_c   1.000
_cell.angle_alpha   90.00
_cell.angle_beta   90.00
_cell.angle_gamma   90.00
#
_symmetry.space_group_name_H-M   'P 1'
#
loop_
_entity.id
_entity.type
_entity.pdbx_description
1 polymer ?
#
loop_
_entity_poly.entity_id
_entity_poly.type
_entity_poly.pdbx_seq_one_letter_code
_entity_poly.pdbx_strand_id
1 'polypeptide(L)'
;MNYKFKLKPYKHQLTALEKSWNKETYAYFMEMGTGKTKVLIDNMSMLYDKGKIDSALIIAPKGVVKTWYEQELPTHLPDHIENVTVLWQSNINKKQQEKLESLFEIETALHILIMNVEALSTEKGVKFAQKFMNSHKTLMAIDESTTIKTPTAKRTKNIIDLGEMAKYRRIMTGSPVTKNPLDLFTQCYFLDPYLLDFASYYAFRNRYAIMKTMNVRGRSIQIVHKFQNLNELSDLVKKFSYRVLKEDCLDLPPKNFIKRHITLTPDQFKVYQQMKKEAISTLNGKVSSTMTVLTQLMRLHQITCGHFTADDGTTQLLPNNRITELMNILEETEGKAIIWANYQRDITQIIEHITKQYGQGSVVDYYGLTPQDERQDNIRKFQNGDECRFLVGTPQTGGYGITLTKANTVIYYSNGYDLEKRLQSEDRAHRIGQKKNVTYIDIICEDTVDEKIVKALRDKINIASEVLGEELKAWI
;
A
#
# COMPACT_ATOMS: atom_id res chain seq x y z
N MET A 1 19.65 8.11 -24.21
CA MET A 1 20.34 8.63 -23.00
C MET A 1 21.65 7.89 -22.84
N ASN A 2 22.78 8.59 -22.79
CA ASN A 2 24.10 7.95 -22.62
C ASN A 2 24.56 8.16 -21.15
N TYR A 3 24.18 7.21 -20.29
CA TYR A 3 24.55 7.20 -18.87
C TYR A 3 25.00 5.80 -18.45
N LYS A 4 26.04 5.70 -17.61
CA LYS A 4 26.58 4.43 -17.14
C LYS A 4 25.80 3.94 -15.92
N PHE A 5 24.73 3.20 -16.19
CA PHE A 5 23.93 2.53 -15.16
C PHE A 5 24.66 1.32 -14.57
N LYS A 6 24.46 1.01 -13.30
CA LYS A 6 24.96 -0.23 -12.70
C LYS A 6 24.28 -1.46 -13.32
N LEU A 7 22.95 -1.42 -13.42
CA LEU A 7 22.15 -2.42 -14.13
C LEU A 7 21.40 -1.75 -15.28
N LYS A 8 21.39 -2.39 -16.45
CA LYS A 8 20.70 -1.87 -17.63
C LYS A 8 19.21 -1.67 -17.35
N PRO A 9 18.67 -0.44 -17.50
CA PRO A 9 17.25 -0.19 -17.34
C PRO A 9 16.40 -0.85 -18.41
N TYR A 10 15.19 -1.26 -18.07
CA TYR A 10 14.19 -1.66 -19.06
C TYR A 10 13.71 -0.44 -19.87
N LYS A 11 13.09 -0.68 -21.03
CA LYS A 11 12.63 0.39 -21.94
C LYS A 11 11.73 1.41 -21.23
N HIS A 12 10.74 0.96 -20.46
CA HIS A 12 9.83 1.83 -19.71
C HIS A 12 10.55 2.65 -18.62
N GLN A 13 11.59 2.09 -17.99
CA GLN A 13 12.42 2.80 -17.01
C GLN A 13 13.26 3.90 -17.67
N LEU A 14 13.83 3.62 -18.85
CA LEU A 14 14.52 4.64 -19.66
C LEU A 14 13.56 5.76 -20.05
N THR A 15 12.35 5.42 -20.51
CA THR A 15 11.32 6.42 -20.86
C THR A 15 10.96 7.29 -19.65
N ALA A 16 10.83 6.69 -18.45
CA ALA A 16 10.59 7.45 -17.22
C ALA A 16 11.72 8.44 -16.92
N LEU A 17 12.97 8.00 -17.05
CA LEU A 17 14.16 8.84 -16.86
C LEU A 17 14.23 9.95 -17.90
N GLU A 18 14.06 9.66 -19.19
CA GLU A 18 14.09 10.65 -20.26
C GLU A 18 13.08 11.78 -20.05
N LYS A 19 11.90 11.45 -19.52
CA LYS A 19 10.86 12.44 -19.21
C LYS A 19 11.15 13.27 -17.95
N SER A 20 11.96 12.77 -17.01
CA SER A 20 12.00 13.31 -15.64
C SER A 20 13.38 13.70 -15.12
N TRP A 21 14.48 13.15 -15.66
CA TRP A 21 15.78 13.19 -14.97
C TRP A 21 16.26 14.60 -14.59
N ASN A 22 15.95 15.59 -15.42
CA ASN A 22 16.37 16.98 -15.21
C ASN A 22 15.23 17.91 -14.73
N LYS A 23 14.01 17.41 -14.56
CA LYS A 23 12.91 18.20 -14.03
C LYS A 23 13.06 18.38 -12.52
N GLU A 24 12.69 19.54 -12.01
CA GLU A 24 12.76 19.81 -10.57
C GLU A 24 11.75 18.94 -9.82
N THR A 25 10.57 18.77 -10.36
CA THR A 25 9.50 17.95 -9.75
C THR A 25 8.95 16.92 -10.73
N TYR A 26 8.69 15.71 -10.26
CA TYR A 26 8.09 14.66 -11.10
C TYR A 26 7.47 13.53 -10.27
N ALA A 27 6.41 12.91 -10.81
CA ALA A 27 5.71 11.77 -10.22
C ALA A 27 5.96 10.49 -11.02
N TYR A 28 6.38 9.41 -10.34
CA TYR A 28 6.49 8.07 -10.89
C TYR A 28 5.27 7.23 -10.46
N PHE A 29 4.18 7.37 -11.19
CA PHE A 29 2.96 6.58 -11.00
C PHE A 29 3.06 5.27 -11.77
N MET A 30 4.12 4.53 -11.50
CA MET A 30 4.41 3.25 -12.13
C MET A 30 3.85 2.11 -11.29
N GLU A 31 3.17 1.15 -11.91
CA GLU A 31 2.57 0.03 -11.19
C GLU A 31 3.60 -0.74 -10.35
N MET A 32 3.14 -1.41 -9.30
CA MET A 32 4.04 -2.17 -8.42
C MET A 32 4.82 -3.22 -9.21
N GLY A 33 6.12 -3.41 -8.87
CA GLY A 33 6.99 -4.37 -9.55
C GLY A 33 7.54 -3.92 -10.90
N THR A 34 7.26 -2.70 -11.38
CA THR A 34 7.85 -2.15 -12.62
C THR A 34 9.22 -1.48 -12.42
N GLY A 35 9.74 -1.48 -11.17
CA GLY A 35 11.08 -0.97 -10.84
C GLY A 35 11.15 0.54 -10.61
N LYS A 36 10.14 1.15 -10.00
CA LYS A 36 10.13 2.56 -9.56
C LYS A 36 11.37 2.94 -8.78
N THR A 37 11.76 2.10 -7.83
CA THR A 37 12.92 2.29 -6.95
C THR A 37 14.20 2.46 -7.77
N LYS A 38 14.42 1.58 -8.75
CA LYS A 38 15.56 1.69 -9.67
C LYS A 38 15.54 3.01 -10.44
N VAL A 39 14.39 3.41 -10.97
CA VAL A 39 14.25 4.69 -11.70
C VAL A 39 14.64 5.87 -10.80
N LEU A 40 14.21 5.87 -9.53
CA LEU A 40 14.58 6.93 -8.59
C LEU A 40 16.08 6.92 -8.30
N ILE A 41 16.70 5.76 -8.04
CA ILE A 41 18.14 5.65 -7.77
C ILE A 41 18.94 6.11 -9.00
N ASP A 42 18.59 5.68 -10.20
CA ASP A 42 19.22 6.12 -11.44
C ASP A 42 19.08 7.65 -11.63
N ASN A 43 17.89 8.21 -11.36
CA ASN A 43 17.66 9.66 -11.44
C ASN A 43 18.51 10.44 -10.41
N MET A 44 18.56 9.96 -9.17
CA MET A 44 19.40 10.53 -8.12
C MET A 44 20.88 10.52 -8.53
N SER A 45 21.37 9.41 -9.05
CA SER A 45 22.73 9.22 -9.52
C SER A 45 23.09 10.20 -10.65
N MET A 46 22.18 10.34 -11.62
CA MET A 46 22.36 11.30 -12.73
C MET A 46 22.41 12.76 -12.27
N LEU A 47 21.59 13.13 -11.28
CA LEU A 47 21.59 14.49 -10.72
C LEU A 47 22.89 14.75 -9.94
N TYR A 48 23.38 13.75 -9.20
CA TYR A 48 24.64 13.83 -8.47
C TYR A 48 25.84 14.00 -9.43
N ASP A 49 25.96 13.15 -10.44
CA ASP A 49 27.06 13.23 -11.45
C ASP A 49 27.06 14.55 -12.23
N LYS A 50 25.90 15.23 -12.30
CA LYS A 50 25.79 16.57 -12.88
C LYS A 50 26.01 17.71 -11.86
N GLY A 51 26.40 17.41 -10.63
CA GLY A 51 26.62 18.40 -9.56
C GLY A 51 25.35 19.18 -9.16
N LYS A 52 24.15 18.62 -9.46
CA LYS A 52 22.88 19.28 -9.16
C LYS A 52 22.40 19.02 -7.74
N ILE A 53 22.81 17.90 -7.17
CA ILE A 53 22.59 17.51 -5.78
C ILE A 53 23.89 16.94 -5.20
N ASP A 54 24.02 16.95 -3.89
CA ASP A 54 25.04 16.24 -3.12
C ASP A 54 24.42 15.26 -2.13
N SER A 55 23.10 15.26 -2.03
CA SER A 55 22.38 14.41 -1.09
C SER A 55 20.98 14.00 -1.56
N ALA A 56 20.45 13.00 -0.86
CA ALA A 56 19.05 12.56 -1.01
C ALA A 56 18.41 12.25 0.34
N LEU A 57 17.19 12.74 0.53
CA LEU A 57 16.29 12.34 1.62
C LEU A 57 15.19 11.43 1.06
N ILE A 58 15.22 10.14 1.42
CA ILE A 58 14.25 9.14 1.01
C ILE A 58 13.29 8.88 2.15
N ILE A 59 12.01 9.17 1.94
CA ILE A 59 10.93 8.90 2.89
C ILE A 59 10.16 7.69 2.40
N ALA A 60 10.04 6.64 3.21
CA ALA A 60 9.38 5.40 2.84
C ALA A 60 8.55 4.83 4.00
N PRO A 61 7.59 3.92 3.75
CA PRO A 61 6.91 3.18 4.80
C PRO A 61 7.88 2.37 5.66
N LYS A 62 7.62 2.27 6.96
CA LYS A 62 8.48 1.56 7.93
C LYS A 62 8.88 0.15 7.49
N GLY A 63 7.98 -0.58 6.81
CA GLY A 63 8.26 -1.93 6.32
C GLY A 63 9.24 -2.01 5.14
N VAL A 64 9.58 -0.88 4.50
CA VAL A 64 10.38 -0.84 3.26
C VAL A 64 11.75 -0.18 3.46
N VAL A 65 11.91 0.67 4.50
CA VAL A 65 13.16 1.43 4.72
C VAL A 65 14.40 0.54 4.82
N LYS A 66 14.27 -0.64 5.41
CA LYS A 66 15.37 -1.61 5.51
C LYS A 66 15.72 -2.22 4.15
N THR A 67 14.73 -2.50 3.32
CA THR A 67 14.92 -2.96 1.94
C THR A 67 15.66 -1.93 1.10
N TRP A 68 15.33 -0.65 1.25
CA TRP A 68 16.07 0.45 0.61
C TRP A 68 17.54 0.45 0.99
N TYR A 69 17.84 0.30 2.29
CA TYR A 69 19.20 0.35 2.81
C TYR A 69 20.03 -0.90 2.46
N GLU A 70 19.45 -2.10 2.61
CA GLU A 70 20.18 -3.37 2.50
C GLU A 70 20.18 -3.97 1.09
N GLN A 71 19.21 -3.62 0.24
CA GLN A 71 19.01 -4.30 -1.05
C GLN A 71 19.00 -3.32 -2.23
N GLU A 72 18.11 -2.31 -2.21
CA GLU A 72 17.85 -1.49 -3.39
C GLU A 72 19.07 -0.59 -3.74
N LEU A 73 19.57 0.18 -2.78
CA LEU A 73 20.74 1.02 -3.00
C LEU A 73 21.98 0.20 -3.37
N PRO A 74 22.37 -0.86 -2.65
CA PRO A 74 23.51 -1.68 -3.05
C PRO A 74 23.36 -2.33 -4.42
N THR A 75 22.13 -2.63 -4.85
CA THR A 75 21.87 -3.27 -6.14
C THR A 75 21.92 -2.29 -7.31
N HIS A 76 21.44 -1.06 -7.12
CA HIS A 76 21.17 -0.15 -8.23
C HIS A 76 22.07 1.10 -8.27
N LEU A 77 22.65 1.53 -7.15
CA LEU A 77 23.54 2.69 -7.13
C LEU A 77 24.83 2.37 -7.92
N PRO A 78 25.24 3.21 -8.90
CA PRO A 78 26.44 2.99 -9.67
C PRO A 78 27.70 2.91 -8.81
N ASP A 79 28.60 1.97 -9.11
CA ASP A 79 29.82 1.70 -8.32
C ASP A 79 30.83 2.85 -8.29
N HIS A 80 30.73 3.79 -9.23
CA HIS A 80 31.60 4.99 -9.25
C HIS A 80 31.15 6.10 -8.30
N ILE A 81 29.94 5.98 -7.71
CA ILE A 81 29.42 6.96 -6.76
C ILE A 81 29.74 6.52 -5.34
N GLU A 82 30.69 7.22 -4.73
CA GLU A 82 30.92 7.09 -3.29
C GLU A 82 29.72 7.63 -2.53
N ASN A 83 29.28 6.91 -1.50
CA ASN A 83 28.09 7.32 -0.75
C ASN A 83 28.20 7.07 0.75
N VAL A 84 27.53 7.93 1.51
CA VAL A 84 27.29 7.77 2.95
C VAL A 84 25.81 7.59 3.14
N THR A 85 25.37 6.35 3.41
CA THR A 85 23.95 6.02 3.55
C THR A 85 23.62 5.70 5.00
N VAL A 86 22.65 6.41 5.57
CA VAL A 86 22.19 6.21 6.95
C VAL A 86 20.69 6.01 7.02
N LEU A 87 20.28 4.96 7.75
CA LEU A 87 18.90 4.69 8.08
C LEU A 87 18.55 5.32 9.42
N TRP A 88 17.57 6.23 9.43
CA TRP A 88 17.05 6.84 10.66
C TRP A 88 16.41 5.83 11.59
N GLN A 89 16.73 5.95 12.88
CA GLN A 89 16.13 5.17 13.97
C GLN A 89 15.67 6.10 15.09
N SER A 90 14.52 5.82 15.69
CA SER A 90 13.96 6.62 16.80
C SER A 90 14.82 6.55 18.07
N ASN A 91 15.35 5.35 18.36
CA ASN A 91 16.26 5.11 19.48
C ASN A 91 17.70 5.28 19.00
N ILE A 92 18.30 6.41 19.35
CA ILE A 92 19.66 6.75 18.96
C ILE A 92 20.60 6.35 20.09
N ASN A 93 21.37 5.27 19.89
CA ASN A 93 22.53 4.96 20.70
C ASN A 93 23.79 5.66 20.15
N LYS A 94 24.91 5.57 20.88
CA LYS A 94 26.18 6.23 20.48
C LYS A 94 26.60 5.86 19.06
N LYS A 95 26.57 4.59 18.69
CA LYS A 95 26.92 4.12 17.33
C LYS A 95 26.00 4.66 16.25
N GLN A 96 24.72 4.81 16.55
CA GLN A 96 23.76 5.41 15.64
C GLN A 96 23.97 6.92 15.49
N GLN A 97 24.36 7.59 16.58
CA GLN A 97 24.69 9.00 16.55
C GLN A 97 25.93 9.27 15.67
N GLU A 98 26.98 8.49 15.83
CA GLU A 98 28.19 8.56 15.00
C GLU A 98 27.85 8.38 13.50
N LYS A 99 26.98 7.40 13.18
CA LYS A 99 26.50 7.25 11.80
C LYS A 99 25.70 8.43 11.28
N LEU A 100 24.88 9.07 12.12
CA LEU A 100 24.12 10.24 11.71
C LEU A 100 25.03 11.46 11.53
N GLU A 101 26.11 11.58 12.31
CA GLU A 101 27.11 12.64 12.21
C GLU A 101 27.93 12.50 10.94
N SER A 102 28.26 11.28 10.49
CA SER A 102 29.00 11.07 9.23
C SER A 102 28.28 11.61 7.98
N LEU A 103 26.98 11.88 8.06
CA LEU A 103 26.25 12.56 6.99
C LEU A 103 26.70 14.02 6.79
N PHE A 104 27.48 14.58 7.70
CA PHE A 104 27.92 15.99 7.67
C PHE A 104 29.46 16.15 7.57
N GLU A 105 30.22 15.05 7.58
CA GLU A 105 31.68 15.07 7.70
C GLU A 105 32.44 14.88 6.37
N ILE A 106 31.80 14.20 5.39
CA ILE A 106 32.45 13.81 4.13
C ILE A 106 31.91 14.67 3.00
N GLU A 107 32.74 15.56 2.44
CA GLU A 107 32.30 16.53 1.43
C GLU A 107 32.12 15.94 0.00
N THR A 108 32.78 14.82 -0.32
CA THR A 108 32.88 14.30 -1.70
C THR A 108 31.98 13.13 -2.03
N ALA A 109 31.14 12.71 -1.11
CA ALA A 109 30.24 11.57 -1.28
C ALA A 109 28.77 12.00 -1.47
N LEU A 110 27.97 11.14 -2.08
CA LEU A 110 26.51 11.27 -2.09
C LEU A 110 25.94 10.88 -0.71
N HIS A 111 25.36 11.84 -0.01
CA HIS A 111 24.77 11.61 1.31
C HIS A 111 23.32 11.15 1.19
N ILE A 112 22.99 9.97 1.70
CA ILE A 112 21.64 9.41 1.60
C ILE A 112 21.07 9.18 3.00
N LEU A 113 20.04 9.94 3.34
CA LEU A 113 19.27 9.77 4.56
C LEU A 113 17.95 9.05 4.23
N ILE A 114 17.73 7.89 4.84
CA ILE A 114 16.47 7.13 4.70
C ILE A 114 15.68 7.26 6.00
N MET A 115 14.43 7.72 5.89
CA MET A 115 13.54 7.89 7.04
C MET A 115 12.21 7.20 6.81
N ASN A 116 11.65 6.60 7.86
CA ASN A 116 10.26 6.16 7.79
C ASN A 116 9.31 7.35 7.95
N VAL A 117 8.18 7.29 7.26
CA VAL A 117 7.20 8.39 7.22
C VAL A 117 6.68 8.78 8.62
N GLU A 118 6.61 7.83 9.56
CA GLU A 118 6.16 8.05 10.94
C GLU A 118 7.16 8.90 11.74
N ALA A 119 8.45 8.85 11.42
CA ALA A 119 9.47 9.68 12.06
C ALA A 119 9.16 11.17 11.91
N LEU A 120 8.56 11.55 10.79
CA LEU A 120 8.19 12.94 10.49
C LEU A 120 6.88 13.40 11.19
N SER A 121 6.27 12.54 12.01
CA SER A 121 5.25 12.94 13.01
C SER A 121 5.89 13.40 14.32
N THR A 122 7.19 13.16 14.53
CA THR A 122 7.93 13.48 15.76
C THR A 122 8.79 14.72 15.57
N GLU A 123 8.93 15.53 16.62
CA GLU A 123 9.77 16.74 16.60
C GLU A 123 11.25 16.41 16.33
N LYS A 124 11.74 15.31 16.92
CA LYS A 124 13.13 14.85 16.76
C LYS A 124 13.44 14.50 15.30
N GLY A 125 12.55 13.75 14.64
CA GLY A 125 12.71 13.36 13.24
C GLY A 125 12.68 14.58 12.31
N VAL A 126 11.74 15.51 12.54
CA VAL A 126 11.61 16.75 11.75
C VAL A 126 12.85 17.62 11.90
N LYS A 127 13.31 17.89 13.14
CA LYS A 127 14.53 18.72 13.39
C LYS A 127 15.77 18.13 12.72
N PHE A 128 15.93 16.81 12.76
CA PHE A 128 17.06 16.17 12.10
C PHE A 128 16.97 16.28 10.57
N ALA A 129 15.80 16.02 10.00
CA ALA A 129 15.57 16.19 8.56
C ALA A 129 15.83 17.63 8.12
N GLN A 130 15.36 18.62 8.88
CA GLN A 130 15.63 20.05 8.61
C GLN A 130 17.15 20.37 8.66
N LYS A 131 17.88 19.84 9.67
CA LYS A 131 19.32 19.99 9.75
C LYS A 131 19.99 19.43 8.50
N PHE A 132 19.61 18.22 8.07
CA PHE A 132 20.15 17.59 6.88
C PHE A 132 19.86 18.40 5.61
N MET A 133 18.61 18.83 5.42
CA MET A 133 18.19 19.64 4.27
C MET A 133 18.88 21.00 4.19
N ASN A 134 19.17 21.63 5.35
CA ASN A 134 19.88 22.92 5.40
C ASN A 134 21.37 22.78 5.07
N SER A 135 21.96 21.61 5.29
CA SER A 135 23.40 21.38 5.08
C SER A 135 23.74 20.92 3.66
N HIS A 136 22.74 20.53 2.87
CA HIS A 136 22.95 19.83 1.60
C HIS A 136 22.03 20.32 0.48
N LYS A 137 22.46 20.11 -0.78
CA LYS A 137 21.62 20.27 -1.97
C LYS A 137 20.83 18.97 -2.22
N THR A 138 19.68 18.84 -1.59
CA THR A 138 18.99 17.57 -1.45
C THR A 138 17.96 17.32 -2.55
N LEU A 139 17.96 16.09 -3.09
CA LEU A 139 16.77 15.48 -3.73
C LEU A 139 15.89 14.91 -2.62
N MET A 140 14.63 15.34 -2.52
CA MET A 140 13.67 14.74 -1.59
C MET A 140 12.69 13.82 -2.34
N ALA A 141 12.59 12.58 -1.89
CA ALA A 141 11.74 11.58 -2.53
C ALA A 141 10.84 10.87 -1.53
N ILE A 142 9.59 10.61 -1.94
CA ILE A 142 8.61 9.86 -1.14
C ILE A 142 8.26 8.58 -1.87
N ASP A 143 8.61 7.46 -1.26
CA ASP A 143 8.16 6.13 -1.67
C ASP A 143 6.80 5.83 -1.04
N GLU A 144 5.88 5.28 -1.82
CA GLU A 144 4.46 5.11 -1.50
C GLU A 144 3.82 6.43 -1.01
N SER A 145 3.77 7.40 -1.93
CA SER A 145 3.28 8.77 -1.65
C SER A 145 1.83 8.86 -1.15
N THR A 146 1.04 7.78 -1.29
CA THR A 146 -0.26 7.65 -0.63
C THR A 146 -0.21 7.80 0.90
N THR A 147 0.97 7.64 1.50
CA THR A 147 1.19 7.87 2.94
C THR A 147 0.98 9.33 3.37
N ILE A 148 1.04 10.27 2.42
CA ILE A 148 0.81 11.71 2.65
C ILE A 148 -0.52 12.22 2.05
N LYS A 149 -1.43 11.35 1.62
CA LYS A 149 -2.73 11.74 1.01
C LYS A 149 -3.68 12.52 1.91
N THR A 150 -3.45 12.54 3.23
CA THR A 150 -4.32 13.22 4.20
C THR A 150 -3.78 14.60 4.54
N PRO A 151 -4.42 15.71 4.08
CA PRO A 151 -3.88 17.07 4.23
C PRO A 151 -3.77 17.54 5.69
N THR A 152 -4.61 17.02 6.59
CA THR A 152 -4.63 17.42 8.01
C THR A 152 -3.64 16.65 8.88
N ALA A 153 -3.02 15.58 8.38
CA ALA A 153 -2.09 14.77 9.17
C ALA A 153 -0.80 15.55 9.46
N LYS A 154 -0.32 15.51 10.71
CA LYS A 154 0.91 16.19 11.14
C LYS A 154 2.11 15.84 10.25
N ARG A 155 2.30 14.54 9.97
CA ARG A 155 3.38 14.08 9.08
C ARG A 155 3.29 14.67 7.68
N THR A 156 2.08 14.79 7.10
CA THR A 156 1.88 15.36 5.77
C THR A 156 2.32 16.83 5.74
N LYS A 157 1.92 17.61 6.71
CA LYS A 157 2.34 19.03 6.82
C LYS A 157 3.85 19.16 6.93
N ASN A 158 4.46 18.43 7.87
CA ASN A 158 5.90 18.46 8.06
C ASN A 158 6.69 18.03 6.82
N ILE A 159 6.17 17.03 6.06
CA ILE A 159 6.80 16.56 4.82
C ILE A 159 6.69 17.62 3.71
N ILE A 160 5.56 18.31 3.63
CA ILE A 160 5.37 19.41 2.67
C ILE A 160 6.35 20.55 3.00
N ASP A 161 6.41 20.97 4.26
CA ASP A 161 7.32 22.04 4.71
C ASP A 161 8.80 21.70 4.42
N LEU A 162 9.20 20.44 4.65
CA LEU A 162 10.53 19.95 4.27
C LEU A 162 10.75 19.94 2.75
N GLY A 163 9.70 19.60 1.99
CA GLY A 163 9.73 19.58 0.54
C GLY A 163 10.06 20.94 -0.07
N GLU A 164 9.60 22.03 0.54
CA GLU A 164 9.90 23.40 0.09
C GLU A 164 11.41 23.73 0.14
N MET A 165 12.17 23.04 1.00
CA MET A 165 13.63 23.19 1.09
C MET A 165 14.37 22.46 -0.03
N ALA A 166 13.73 21.52 -0.74
CA ALA A 166 14.32 20.71 -1.80
C ALA A 166 14.01 21.27 -3.17
N LYS A 167 15.06 21.51 -3.98
CA LYS A 167 14.87 21.88 -5.39
C LYS A 167 14.33 20.70 -6.21
N TYR A 168 14.83 19.50 -5.99
CA TYR A 168 14.43 18.30 -6.70
C TYR A 168 13.51 17.45 -5.83
N ARG A 169 12.27 17.24 -6.28
CA ARG A 169 11.25 16.47 -5.54
C ARG A 169 10.68 15.35 -6.39
N ARG A 170 10.52 14.17 -5.79
CA ARG A 170 9.93 12.99 -6.44
C ARG A 170 8.90 12.33 -5.54
N ILE A 171 7.83 11.91 -6.14
CA ILE A 171 6.87 10.97 -5.50
C ILE A 171 6.78 9.72 -6.35
N MET A 172 6.61 8.59 -5.70
CA MET A 172 6.37 7.31 -6.36
C MET A 172 5.34 6.48 -5.63
N THR A 173 4.46 5.91 -6.42
CA THR A 173 3.48 4.91 -5.97
C THR A 173 2.90 4.16 -7.17
N GLY A 174 2.48 2.92 -6.94
CA GLY A 174 1.76 2.13 -7.94
C GLY A 174 0.28 2.53 -8.05
N SER A 175 -0.28 3.14 -7.01
CA SER A 175 -1.72 3.43 -6.90
C SER A 175 -1.93 4.79 -6.26
N PRO A 176 -1.79 5.90 -7.01
CA PRO A 176 -1.88 7.25 -6.45
C PRO A 176 -3.30 7.62 -5.97
N VAL A 177 -4.32 6.95 -6.51
CA VAL A 177 -5.74 7.09 -6.13
C VAL A 177 -6.20 5.78 -5.52
N THR A 178 -6.40 5.74 -4.21
CA THR A 178 -6.75 4.51 -3.48
C THR A 178 -8.09 4.62 -2.75
N LYS A 179 -8.47 5.82 -2.39
CA LYS A 179 -9.75 6.10 -1.73
C LYS A 179 -10.67 6.90 -2.67
N ASN A 180 -10.16 7.99 -3.19
CA ASN A 180 -10.88 8.85 -4.12
C ASN A 180 -9.90 9.83 -4.82
N PRO A 181 -10.33 10.57 -5.86
CA PRO A 181 -9.50 11.50 -6.61
C PRO A 181 -8.81 12.58 -5.76
N LEU A 182 -9.37 12.91 -4.60
CA LEU A 182 -8.82 13.93 -3.71
C LEU A 182 -7.52 13.47 -3.03
N ASP A 183 -7.22 12.18 -3.07
CA ASP A 183 -5.94 11.61 -2.60
C ASP A 183 -4.73 12.22 -3.34
N LEU A 184 -4.92 12.74 -4.56
CA LEU A 184 -3.85 13.35 -5.35
C LEU A 184 -3.41 14.72 -4.84
N PHE A 185 -4.28 15.48 -4.19
CA PHE A 185 -4.00 16.87 -3.86
C PHE A 185 -2.67 17.05 -3.10
N THR A 186 -2.52 16.43 -1.95
CA THR A 186 -1.32 16.58 -1.11
C THR A 186 -0.08 15.92 -1.70
N GLN A 187 -0.27 14.84 -2.46
CA GLN A 187 0.83 14.20 -3.17
C GLN A 187 1.42 15.13 -4.23
N CYS A 188 0.56 15.78 -5.03
CA CYS A 188 0.99 16.74 -6.04
C CYS A 188 1.44 18.06 -5.42
N TYR A 189 0.79 18.52 -4.35
CA TYR A 189 1.17 19.72 -3.61
C TYR A 189 2.61 19.64 -3.03
N PHE A 190 3.02 18.45 -2.59
CA PHE A 190 4.41 18.20 -2.18
C PHE A 190 5.40 18.44 -3.35
N LEU A 191 5.04 18.06 -4.57
CA LEU A 191 5.90 18.31 -5.73
C LEU A 191 5.97 19.81 -6.04
N ASP A 192 4.84 20.44 -6.21
CA ASP A 192 4.69 21.87 -6.43
C ASP A 192 3.23 22.26 -6.16
N PRO A 193 2.98 23.30 -5.34
CA PRO A 193 1.63 23.77 -5.03
C PRO A 193 0.77 24.15 -6.23
N TYR A 194 1.39 24.49 -7.35
CA TYR A 194 0.70 24.97 -8.56
C TYR A 194 0.45 23.89 -9.62
N LEU A 195 0.95 22.65 -9.44
CA LEU A 195 0.80 21.59 -10.45
C LEU A 195 -0.65 21.23 -10.80
N LEU A 196 -1.54 21.36 -9.84
CA LEU A 196 -2.97 21.06 -10.03
C LEU A 196 -3.83 22.32 -10.27
N ASP A 197 -3.22 23.50 -10.47
CA ASP A 197 -3.90 24.80 -10.65
C ASP A 197 -4.80 25.22 -9.47
N PHE A 198 -4.61 24.66 -8.28
CA PHE A 198 -5.39 24.97 -7.08
C PHE A 198 -4.50 25.25 -5.87
N ALA A 199 -4.59 26.46 -5.32
CA ALA A 199 -3.84 26.87 -4.13
C ALA A 199 -4.33 26.21 -2.82
N SER A 200 -5.53 25.63 -2.79
CA SER A 200 -6.08 25.03 -1.58
C SER A 200 -6.82 23.72 -1.85
N TYR A 201 -6.75 22.82 -0.87
CA TYR A 201 -7.52 21.57 -0.87
C TYR A 201 -9.02 21.78 -1.07
N TYR A 202 -9.59 22.84 -0.48
CA TYR A 202 -11.04 23.09 -0.60
C TYR A 202 -11.43 23.52 -2.01
N ALA A 203 -10.62 24.34 -2.68
CA ALA A 203 -10.83 24.72 -4.07
C ALA A 203 -10.73 23.49 -5.00
N PHE A 204 -9.69 22.68 -4.85
CA PHE A 204 -9.53 21.42 -5.55
C PHE A 204 -10.71 20.47 -5.32
N ARG A 205 -11.12 20.27 -4.05
CA ARG A 205 -12.27 19.43 -3.71
C ARG A 205 -13.54 19.92 -4.41
N ASN A 206 -13.83 21.20 -4.36
CA ASN A 206 -15.05 21.77 -4.96
C ASN A 206 -15.05 21.66 -6.49
N ARG A 207 -13.89 21.64 -7.14
CA ARG A 207 -13.76 21.39 -8.58
C ARG A 207 -14.06 19.96 -8.97
N TYR A 208 -13.55 19.00 -8.20
CA TYR A 208 -13.57 17.58 -8.56
C TYR A 208 -14.58 16.74 -7.77
N ALA A 209 -15.27 17.33 -6.80
CA ALA A 209 -16.29 16.64 -6.01
C ALA A 209 -17.56 17.48 -5.83
N ILE A 210 -18.71 16.85 -6.04
CA ILE A 210 -20.02 17.41 -5.70
C ILE A 210 -20.31 17.05 -4.26
N MET A 211 -20.50 18.06 -3.42
CA MET A 211 -20.77 17.92 -1.99
C MET A 211 -22.26 17.89 -1.73
N LYS A 212 -22.69 17.01 -0.81
CA LYS A 212 -24.05 16.96 -0.27
C LYS A 212 -24.00 17.23 1.22
N THR A 213 -24.87 18.12 1.67
CA THR A 213 -25.03 18.38 3.10
C THR A 213 -25.94 17.31 3.72
N MET A 214 -25.47 16.68 4.78
CA MET A 214 -26.26 15.79 5.63
C MET A 214 -26.34 16.36 7.03
N ASN A 215 -27.53 16.38 7.60
CA ASN A 215 -27.73 16.76 9.00
C ASN A 215 -27.58 15.52 9.89
N VAL A 216 -26.53 15.48 10.68
CA VAL A 216 -26.26 14.43 11.65
C VAL A 216 -26.24 15.06 13.04
N ARG A 217 -27.21 14.70 13.88
CA ARG A 217 -27.35 15.23 15.28
C ARG A 217 -27.37 16.75 15.37
N GLY A 218 -28.12 17.40 14.49
CA GLY A 218 -28.22 18.88 14.50
C GLY A 218 -26.95 19.58 13.96
N ARG A 219 -25.94 18.84 13.50
CA ARG A 219 -24.78 19.40 12.83
C ARG A 219 -24.83 19.07 11.33
N SER A 220 -24.64 20.10 10.52
CA SER A 220 -24.51 19.94 9.07
C SER A 220 -23.12 19.44 8.73
N ILE A 221 -23.03 18.26 8.13
CA ILE A 221 -21.79 17.65 7.66
C ILE A 221 -21.82 17.60 6.13
N GLN A 222 -20.76 18.03 5.48
CA GLN A 222 -20.60 17.88 4.04
C GLN A 222 -19.93 16.56 3.71
N ILE A 223 -20.59 15.74 2.89
CA ILE A 223 -20.04 14.50 2.35
C ILE A 223 -19.91 14.58 0.84
N VAL A 224 -18.96 13.88 0.28
CA VAL A 224 -18.85 13.73 -1.17
C VAL A 224 -20.00 12.87 -1.68
N HIS A 225 -20.78 13.42 -2.61
CA HIS A 225 -21.88 12.71 -3.26
C HIS A 225 -21.42 12.04 -4.56
N LYS A 226 -20.65 12.75 -5.37
CA LYS A 226 -20.16 12.28 -6.68
C LYS A 226 -18.86 13.03 -7.02
N PHE A 227 -18.01 12.40 -7.83
CA PHE A 227 -16.87 13.05 -8.46
C PHE A 227 -17.23 13.55 -9.85
N GLN A 228 -16.51 14.58 -10.33
CA GLN A 228 -16.72 15.23 -11.61
C GLN A 228 -15.40 15.72 -12.19
N ASN A 229 -15.38 16.08 -13.47
CA ASN A 229 -14.23 16.63 -14.20
C ASN A 229 -12.96 15.74 -14.14
N LEU A 230 -13.13 14.41 -14.05
CA LEU A 230 -12.01 13.49 -13.85
C LEU A 230 -11.07 13.43 -15.07
N ASN A 231 -11.58 13.64 -16.28
CA ASN A 231 -10.75 13.75 -17.49
C ASN A 231 -9.80 14.95 -17.44
N GLU A 232 -10.30 16.11 -16.98
CA GLU A 232 -9.47 17.30 -16.76
C GLU A 232 -8.34 17.01 -15.76
N LEU A 233 -8.67 16.36 -14.64
CA LEU A 233 -7.68 15.95 -13.64
C LEU A 233 -6.65 14.98 -14.23
N SER A 234 -7.09 14.01 -15.02
CA SER A 234 -6.21 13.06 -15.73
C SER A 234 -5.21 13.79 -16.62
N ASP A 235 -5.69 14.75 -17.42
CA ASP A 235 -4.83 15.50 -18.35
C ASP A 235 -3.85 16.42 -17.62
N LEU A 236 -4.21 16.98 -16.48
CA LEU A 236 -3.27 17.71 -15.61
C LEU A 236 -2.17 16.80 -15.08
N VAL A 237 -2.54 15.65 -14.51
CA VAL A 237 -1.60 14.70 -13.91
C VAL A 237 -0.60 14.15 -14.93
N LYS A 238 -1.00 13.89 -16.16
CA LYS A 238 -0.12 13.43 -17.25
C LYS A 238 1.04 14.38 -17.56
N LYS A 239 0.90 15.69 -17.31
CA LYS A 239 1.93 16.70 -17.62
C LYS A 239 3.19 16.55 -16.78
N PHE A 240 3.07 16.07 -15.55
CA PHE A 240 4.17 15.96 -14.58
C PHE A 240 4.36 14.55 -14.02
N SER A 241 3.75 13.55 -14.61
CA SER A 241 3.86 12.17 -14.18
C SER A 241 4.19 11.21 -15.32
N TYR A 242 4.68 10.04 -14.95
CA TYR A 242 4.80 8.90 -15.85
C TYR A 242 4.00 7.74 -15.28
N ARG A 243 3.00 7.31 -16.06
CA ARG A 243 2.18 6.12 -15.75
C ARG A 243 2.61 4.98 -16.66
N VAL A 244 2.82 3.80 -16.07
CA VAL A 244 3.06 2.55 -16.79
C VAL A 244 2.44 1.40 -16.02
N LEU A 245 1.78 0.51 -16.71
CA LEU A 245 1.21 -0.71 -16.17
C LEU A 245 2.15 -1.90 -16.41
N LYS A 246 2.03 -2.93 -15.61
CA LYS A 246 2.83 -4.15 -15.78
C LYS A 246 2.62 -4.81 -17.12
N GLU A 247 1.37 -4.89 -17.57
CA GLU A 247 1.00 -5.50 -18.83
C GLU A 247 1.59 -4.78 -20.05
N ASP A 248 1.88 -3.47 -19.93
CA ASP A 248 2.50 -2.68 -21.01
C ASP A 248 4.01 -2.90 -21.11
N CYS A 249 4.64 -3.42 -20.07
CA CYS A 249 6.10 -3.40 -19.96
C CYS A 249 6.77 -4.69 -19.46
N LEU A 250 6.00 -5.64 -18.96
CA LEU A 250 6.50 -6.92 -18.44
C LEU A 250 5.73 -8.06 -19.07
N ASP A 251 6.46 -9.09 -19.51
CA ASP A 251 5.88 -10.36 -19.96
C ASP A 251 5.57 -11.22 -18.72
N LEU A 252 4.40 -10.99 -18.13
CA LEU A 252 3.91 -11.74 -16.97
C LEU A 252 2.71 -12.59 -17.37
N PRO A 253 2.56 -13.79 -16.80
CA PRO A 253 1.37 -14.61 -17.01
C PRO A 253 0.10 -13.88 -16.60
N PRO A 254 -1.06 -14.17 -17.22
CA PRO A 254 -2.31 -13.50 -16.92
C PRO A 254 -2.78 -13.71 -15.46
N LYS A 255 -3.60 -12.78 -14.98
CA LYS A 255 -4.35 -12.88 -13.73
C LYS A 255 -5.74 -13.43 -14.01
N ASN A 256 -6.19 -14.40 -13.22
CA ASN A 256 -7.54 -14.91 -13.24
C ASN A 256 -8.24 -14.52 -11.95
N PHE A 257 -9.51 -14.08 -12.01
CA PHE A 257 -10.29 -13.73 -10.85
C PHE A 257 -11.53 -14.63 -10.77
N ILE A 258 -11.73 -15.26 -9.61
CA ILE A 258 -12.82 -16.21 -9.35
C ILE A 258 -13.53 -15.77 -8.07
N LYS A 259 -14.86 -15.85 -8.07
CA LYS A 259 -15.69 -15.71 -6.86
C LYS A 259 -16.20 -17.08 -6.43
N ARG A 260 -16.10 -17.34 -5.13
CA ARG A 260 -16.68 -18.50 -4.49
C ARG A 260 -17.74 -18.02 -3.53
N HIS A 261 -18.98 -18.31 -3.86
CA HIS A 261 -20.14 -17.87 -3.10
C HIS A 261 -20.49 -18.88 -2.01
N ILE A 262 -20.74 -18.37 -0.81
CA ILE A 262 -21.21 -19.14 0.34
C ILE A 262 -22.43 -18.46 0.94
N THR A 263 -23.18 -19.20 1.73
CA THR A 263 -24.32 -18.69 2.51
C THR A 263 -24.00 -18.74 4.01
N LEU A 264 -24.66 -17.90 4.79
CA LEU A 264 -24.61 -17.97 6.24
C LEU A 264 -25.21 -19.30 6.74
N THR A 265 -24.61 -19.88 7.77
CA THR A 265 -25.29 -20.97 8.52
C THR A 265 -26.52 -20.41 9.25
N PRO A 266 -27.48 -21.26 9.66
CA PRO A 266 -28.66 -20.81 10.40
C PRO A 266 -28.30 -19.99 11.66
N ASP A 267 -27.29 -20.41 12.39
CA ASP A 267 -26.81 -19.71 13.58
C ASP A 267 -26.19 -18.35 13.24
N GLN A 268 -25.33 -18.30 12.22
CA GLN A 268 -24.78 -17.02 11.73
C GLN A 268 -25.90 -16.10 11.24
N PHE A 269 -26.87 -16.62 10.50
CA PHE A 269 -27.99 -15.84 9.97
C PHE A 269 -28.79 -15.16 11.08
N LYS A 270 -29.11 -15.91 12.14
CA LYS A 270 -29.83 -15.40 13.31
C LYS A 270 -29.09 -14.23 13.96
N VAL A 271 -27.80 -14.42 14.25
CA VAL A 271 -26.94 -13.39 14.88
C VAL A 271 -26.74 -12.20 13.93
N TYR A 272 -26.53 -12.45 12.64
CA TYR A 272 -26.37 -11.42 11.62
C TYR A 272 -27.60 -10.53 11.50
N GLN A 273 -28.83 -11.13 11.45
CA GLN A 273 -30.08 -10.37 11.35
C GLN A 273 -30.33 -9.54 12.62
N GLN A 274 -30.02 -10.06 13.79
CA GLN A 274 -30.13 -9.32 15.04
C GLN A 274 -29.18 -8.10 15.02
N MET A 275 -27.91 -8.30 14.71
CA MET A 275 -26.92 -7.23 14.62
C MET A 275 -27.30 -6.19 13.55
N LYS A 276 -27.83 -6.62 12.40
CA LYS A 276 -28.31 -5.74 11.34
C LYS A 276 -29.49 -4.87 11.80
N LYS A 277 -30.44 -5.45 12.55
CA LYS A 277 -31.57 -4.68 13.12
C LYS A 277 -31.09 -3.64 14.13
N GLU A 278 -30.18 -4.01 15.01
CA GLU A 278 -29.55 -3.09 15.98
C GLU A 278 -28.79 -1.97 15.27
N ALA A 279 -28.02 -2.28 14.22
CA ALA A 279 -27.33 -1.31 13.41
C ALA A 279 -28.28 -0.31 12.75
N ILE A 280 -29.39 -0.78 12.18
CA ILE A 280 -30.44 0.06 11.56
C ILE A 280 -31.14 0.90 12.61
N SER A 281 -31.49 0.33 13.77
CA SER A 281 -32.15 1.08 14.84
C SER A 281 -31.26 2.17 15.43
N THR A 282 -29.95 1.90 15.53
CA THR A 282 -28.93 2.89 15.95
C THR A 282 -28.76 4.00 14.91
N LEU A 283 -28.89 3.70 13.63
CA LEU A 283 -28.86 4.70 12.56
C LEU A 283 -30.14 5.56 12.51
N ASN A 284 -31.29 4.96 12.75
CA ASN A 284 -32.61 5.63 12.78
C ASN A 284 -32.88 6.30 14.11
N GLY A 285 -32.38 5.77 15.22
CA GLY A 285 -32.39 6.37 16.54
C GLY A 285 -31.28 7.42 16.65
N LYS A 286 -31.56 8.56 17.22
CA LYS A 286 -30.73 9.77 17.33
C LYS A 286 -29.32 9.61 17.98
N VAL A 287 -28.75 8.42 18.07
CA VAL A 287 -27.56 8.11 18.90
C VAL A 287 -26.36 7.52 18.15
N SER A 288 -26.22 7.64 16.82
CA SER A 288 -25.06 7.05 16.18
C SER A 288 -23.88 8.02 15.98
N SER A 289 -22.70 7.68 16.53
CA SER A 289 -21.43 8.27 16.09
C SER A 289 -20.91 7.48 14.88
N THR A 290 -20.05 8.11 14.06
CA THR A 290 -19.36 7.41 12.96
C THR A 290 -18.61 6.17 13.46
N MET A 291 -18.04 6.22 14.66
CA MET A 291 -17.39 5.09 15.32
C MET A 291 -18.36 3.92 15.56
N THR A 292 -19.59 4.18 15.99
CA THR A 292 -20.59 3.14 16.22
C THR A 292 -20.97 2.43 14.92
N VAL A 293 -21.14 3.17 13.82
CA VAL A 293 -21.45 2.57 12.50
C VAL A 293 -20.32 1.71 11.98
N LEU A 294 -19.07 2.19 12.08
CA LEU A 294 -17.90 1.41 11.67
C LEU A 294 -17.74 0.14 12.50
N THR A 295 -17.96 0.22 13.81
CA THR A 295 -17.92 -0.94 14.70
C THR A 295 -19.00 -1.96 14.33
N GLN A 296 -20.21 -1.52 14.03
CA GLN A 296 -21.30 -2.41 13.61
C GLN A 296 -21.01 -3.10 12.27
N LEU A 297 -20.49 -2.37 11.28
CA LEU A 297 -20.05 -2.96 10.01
C LEU A 297 -18.95 -4.00 10.21
N MET A 298 -17.99 -3.71 11.08
CA MET A 298 -16.93 -4.65 11.44
C MET A 298 -17.49 -5.91 12.09
N ARG A 299 -18.44 -5.78 13.01
CA ARG A 299 -19.10 -6.93 13.65
C ARG A 299 -19.90 -7.78 12.66
N LEU A 300 -20.67 -7.14 11.76
CA LEU A 300 -21.37 -7.85 10.69
C LEU A 300 -20.39 -8.66 9.84
N HIS A 301 -19.22 -8.08 9.52
CA HIS A 301 -18.20 -8.78 8.76
C HIS A 301 -17.51 -9.91 9.57
N GLN A 302 -17.30 -9.74 10.87
CA GLN A 302 -16.81 -10.81 11.74
C GLN A 302 -17.79 -11.99 11.79
N ILE A 303 -19.11 -11.73 11.85
CA ILE A 303 -20.12 -12.78 11.82
C ILE A 303 -20.06 -13.57 10.51
N THR A 304 -19.83 -12.94 9.36
CA THR A 304 -19.64 -13.67 8.09
C THR A 304 -18.39 -14.55 8.08
N CYS A 305 -17.38 -14.19 8.90
CA CYS A 305 -16.15 -14.96 9.08
C CYS A 305 -16.28 -16.06 10.17
N GLY A 306 -17.43 -16.18 10.86
CA GLY A 306 -17.68 -17.23 11.84
C GLY A 306 -17.25 -16.89 13.26
N HIS A 307 -17.10 -15.63 13.58
CA HIS A 307 -16.85 -15.19 14.95
C HIS A 307 -17.52 -13.83 15.22
N PHE A 308 -17.68 -13.52 16.48
CA PHE A 308 -18.25 -12.26 16.93
C PHE A 308 -17.60 -11.87 18.25
N THR A 309 -17.14 -10.63 18.35
CA THR A 309 -16.58 -10.07 19.59
C THR A 309 -17.59 -9.14 20.24
N ALA A 310 -18.05 -9.48 21.45
CA ALA A 310 -18.98 -8.68 22.23
C ALA A 310 -18.30 -7.44 22.85
N ASP A 311 -19.10 -6.55 23.44
CA ASP A 311 -18.60 -5.29 24.06
C ASP A 311 -17.68 -5.53 25.25
N ASP A 312 -17.85 -6.66 25.96
CA ASP A 312 -17.01 -7.09 27.07
C ASP A 312 -15.67 -7.71 26.64
N GLY A 313 -15.42 -7.79 25.33
CA GLY A 313 -14.22 -8.39 24.74
C GLY A 313 -14.29 -9.90 24.56
N THR A 314 -15.38 -10.56 24.98
CA THR A 314 -15.54 -12.01 24.75
C THR A 314 -15.79 -12.30 23.28
N THR A 315 -15.14 -13.35 22.76
CA THR A 315 -15.32 -13.77 21.37
C THR A 315 -16.10 -15.10 21.35
N GLN A 316 -17.24 -15.07 20.66
CA GLN A 316 -18.04 -16.26 20.37
C GLN A 316 -17.66 -16.79 18.99
N LEU A 317 -17.55 -18.13 18.89
CA LEU A 317 -17.36 -18.82 17.62
C LEU A 317 -18.73 -19.29 17.10
N LEU A 318 -18.92 -19.13 15.80
CA LEU A 318 -20.10 -19.57 15.08
C LEU A 318 -19.69 -20.58 14.02
N PRO A 319 -20.44 -21.69 13.84
CA PRO A 319 -20.24 -22.54 12.67
C PRO A 319 -20.31 -21.68 11.41
N ASN A 320 -19.38 -21.89 10.46
CA ASN A 320 -19.39 -21.11 9.24
C ASN A 320 -19.00 -21.96 8.01
N ASN A 321 -19.62 -21.64 6.89
CA ASN A 321 -19.35 -22.31 5.63
C ASN A 321 -18.05 -21.84 4.97
N ARG A 322 -17.47 -20.72 5.41
CA ARG A 322 -16.29 -20.10 4.83
C ARG A 322 -15.04 -20.97 5.00
N ILE A 323 -14.85 -21.54 6.20
CA ILE A 323 -13.73 -22.44 6.43
C ILE A 323 -13.85 -23.74 5.63
N THR A 324 -15.08 -24.27 5.51
CA THR A 324 -15.36 -25.45 4.68
C THR A 324 -15.03 -25.16 3.21
N GLU A 325 -15.49 -24.03 2.69
CA GLU A 325 -15.21 -23.63 1.31
C GLU A 325 -13.73 -23.36 1.08
N LEU A 326 -13.03 -22.74 2.06
CA LEU A 326 -11.58 -22.61 1.97
C LEU A 326 -10.90 -23.97 1.82
N MET A 327 -11.27 -24.95 2.63
CA MET A 327 -10.66 -26.30 2.56
C MET A 327 -10.96 -26.98 1.21
N ASN A 328 -12.15 -26.82 0.65
CA ASN A 328 -12.48 -27.28 -0.70
C ASN A 328 -11.58 -26.64 -1.76
N ILE A 329 -11.39 -25.31 -1.69
CA ILE A 329 -10.48 -24.58 -2.60
C ILE A 329 -9.04 -25.10 -2.48
N LEU A 330 -8.58 -25.38 -1.27
CA LEU A 330 -7.21 -25.89 -1.06
C LEU A 330 -7.02 -27.31 -1.61
N GLU A 331 -8.05 -28.14 -1.60
CA GLU A 331 -8.05 -29.45 -2.25
C GLU A 331 -7.97 -29.33 -3.79
N GLU A 332 -8.71 -28.36 -4.36
CA GLU A 332 -8.70 -28.06 -5.79
C GLU A 332 -7.38 -27.40 -6.24
N THR A 333 -6.58 -26.85 -5.28
CA THR A 333 -5.40 -26.07 -5.61
C THR A 333 -4.18 -26.96 -5.79
N GLU A 334 -3.59 -26.90 -6.99
CA GLU A 334 -2.28 -27.46 -7.26
C GLU A 334 -1.17 -26.44 -6.92
N GLY A 335 -0.16 -26.89 -6.15
CA GLY A 335 0.99 -26.05 -5.80
C GLY A 335 0.79 -25.23 -4.53
N LYS A 336 1.37 -24.04 -4.50
CA LYS A 336 1.38 -23.18 -3.32
C LYS A 336 0.30 -22.11 -3.37
N ALA A 337 -0.36 -21.90 -2.23
CA ALA A 337 -1.40 -20.87 -2.08
C ALA A 337 -1.07 -19.87 -0.97
N ILE A 338 -1.47 -18.62 -1.20
CA ILE A 338 -1.48 -17.55 -0.20
C ILE A 338 -2.92 -17.34 0.24
N ILE A 339 -3.17 -17.31 1.53
CA ILE A 339 -4.49 -17.06 2.11
C ILE A 339 -4.43 -15.74 2.89
N TRP A 340 -5.20 -14.76 2.44
CA TRP A 340 -5.33 -13.47 3.11
C TRP A 340 -6.61 -13.41 3.94
N ALA A 341 -6.48 -13.09 5.22
CA ALA A 341 -7.58 -12.89 6.15
C ALA A 341 -7.39 -11.59 6.96
N ASN A 342 -8.49 -10.91 7.28
CA ASN A 342 -8.43 -9.61 7.96
C ASN A 342 -8.33 -9.71 9.48
N TYR A 343 -8.76 -10.81 10.07
CA TYR A 343 -8.82 -10.97 11.53
C TYR A 343 -7.84 -12.02 12.02
N GLN A 344 -7.19 -11.75 13.15
CA GLN A 344 -6.24 -12.68 13.77
C GLN A 344 -6.89 -14.01 14.10
N ARG A 345 -8.16 -13.98 14.51
CA ARG A 345 -8.92 -15.20 14.81
C ARG A 345 -9.09 -16.10 13.60
N ASP A 346 -9.39 -15.49 12.44
CA ASP A 346 -9.48 -16.24 11.18
C ASP A 346 -8.15 -16.94 10.86
N ILE A 347 -7.03 -16.23 11.00
CA ILE A 347 -5.70 -16.77 10.74
C ILE A 347 -5.41 -18.00 11.61
N THR A 348 -5.68 -17.90 12.93
CA THR A 348 -5.49 -19.04 13.85
C THR A 348 -6.35 -20.23 13.43
N GLN A 349 -7.64 -20.01 13.16
CA GLN A 349 -8.56 -21.06 12.75
C GLN A 349 -8.15 -21.71 11.42
N ILE A 350 -7.72 -20.92 10.44
CA ILE A 350 -7.26 -21.41 9.13
C ILE A 350 -6.03 -22.30 9.32
N ILE A 351 -5.05 -21.85 10.11
CA ILE A 351 -3.83 -22.63 10.39
C ILE A 351 -4.15 -23.95 11.08
N GLU A 352 -5.04 -23.94 12.06
CA GLU A 352 -5.50 -25.16 12.76
C GLU A 352 -6.10 -26.18 11.78
N HIS A 353 -6.99 -25.74 10.86
CA HIS A 353 -7.62 -26.64 9.89
C HIS A 353 -6.63 -27.15 8.84
N ILE A 354 -5.75 -26.30 8.34
CA ILE A 354 -4.70 -26.71 7.38
C ILE A 354 -3.75 -27.71 8.03
N THR A 355 -3.28 -27.42 9.24
CA THR A 355 -2.36 -28.32 9.96
C THR A 355 -2.99 -29.68 10.23
N LYS A 356 -4.27 -29.70 10.58
CA LYS A 356 -5.01 -30.95 10.80
C LYS A 356 -5.14 -31.81 9.53
N GLN A 357 -5.34 -31.17 8.37
CA GLN A 357 -5.61 -31.88 7.10
C GLN A 357 -4.32 -32.21 6.33
N TYR A 358 -3.33 -31.29 6.33
CA TYR A 358 -2.14 -31.40 5.49
C TYR A 358 -0.84 -31.64 6.31
N GLY A 359 -0.92 -31.66 7.64
CA GLY A 359 0.24 -31.88 8.52
C GLY A 359 0.94 -30.61 8.98
N GLN A 360 1.78 -30.80 10.01
CA GLN A 360 2.50 -29.74 10.68
C GLN A 360 3.65 -29.22 9.84
N GLY A 361 3.82 -28.36 9.19
CA GLY A 361 4.89 -27.92 8.25
C GLY A 361 4.33 -27.54 6.91
N SER A 362 3.05 -27.87 6.64
CA SER A 362 2.37 -27.50 5.41
C SER A 362 2.01 -26.02 5.33
N VAL A 363 1.97 -25.30 6.44
CA VAL A 363 1.53 -23.91 6.55
C VAL A 363 2.48 -23.06 7.39
N VAL A 364 2.68 -21.82 6.98
CA VAL A 364 3.36 -20.77 7.74
C VAL A 364 2.47 -19.55 7.86
N ASP A 365 2.71 -18.76 8.90
CA ASP A 365 1.98 -17.52 9.14
C ASP A 365 2.79 -16.27 8.78
N TYR A 366 2.08 -15.18 8.43
CA TYR A 366 2.67 -13.87 8.18
C TYR A 366 1.70 -12.74 8.54
N TYR A 367 1.67 -12.37 9.81
CA TYR A 367 0.76 -11.33 10.31
C TYR A 367 1.36 -10.56 11.49
N GLY A 368 0.57 -9.71 12.16
CA GLY A 368 1.06 -8.80 13.20
C GLY A 368 1.70 -9.49 14.40
N LEU A 369 1.23 -10.68 14.78
CA LEU A 369 1.76 -11.44 15.92
C LEU A 369 2.95 -12.35 15.56
N THR A 370 3.20 -12.62 14.27
CA THR A 370 4.39 -13.36 13.85
C THR A 370 5.64 -12.58 14.26
N PRO A 371 6.55 -13.16 15.08
CA PRO A 371 7.80 -12.53 15.49
C PRO A 371 8.61 -12.03 14.27
N GLN A 372 9.28 -10.91 14.41
CA GLN A 372 9.95 -10.26 13.28
C GLN A 372 11.12 -11.09 12.73
N ASP A 373 11.80 -11.83 13.56
CA ASP A 373 12.87 -12.77 13.23
C ASP A 373 12.35 -14.00 12.48
N GLU A 374 11.17 -14.51 12.84
CA GLU A 374 10.55 -15.65 12.17
C GLU A 374 9.96 -15.31 10.79
N ARG A 375 9.58 -14.05 10.56
CA ARG A 375 8.94 -13.62 9.29
C ARG A 375 9.75 -13.96 8.06
N GLN A 376 11.07 -13.73 8.09
CA GLN A 376 11.94 -14.03 6.97
C GLN A 376 12.11 -15.54 6.75
N ASP A 377 12.18 -16.29 7.81
CA ASP A 377 12.27 -17.75 7.76
C ASP A 377 10.97 -18.37 7.24
N ASN A 378 9.81 -17.85 7.62
CA ASN A 378 8.52 -18.27 7.09
C ASN A 378 8.40 -18.01 5.59
N ILE A 379 8.88 -16.85 5.11
CA ILE A 379 8.95 -16.58 3.67
C ILE A 379 9.88 -17.57 2.97
N ARG A 380 11.06 -17.87 3.54
CA ARG A 380 12.01 -18.84 2.95
C ARG A 380 11.42 -20.25 2.90
N LYS A 381 10.79 -20.71 3.99
CA LYS A 381 10.09 -22.00 4.04
C LYS A 381 9.02 -22.09 2.96
N PHE A 382 8.18 -21.04 2.84
CA PHE A 382 7.15 -20.99 1.80
C PHE A 382 7.73 -20.96 0.39
N GLN A 383 8.76 -20.16 0.13
CA GLN A 383 9.33 -20.03 -1.21
C GLN A 383 10.14 -21.25 -1.64
N ASN A 384 10.90 -21.87 -0.74
CA ASN A 384 11.90 -22.88 -1.07
C ASN A 384 11.60 -24.28 -0.51
N GLY A 385 10.76 -24.40 0.51
CA GLY A 385 10.44 -25.69 1.13
C GLY A 385 9.34 -26.43 0.37
N ASP A 386 9.53 -27.70 0.08
CA ASP A 386 8.53 -28.51 -0.65
C ASP A 386 7.32 -28.87 0.21
N GLU A 387 7.49 -29.05 1.51
CA GLU A 387 6.41 -29.39 2.44
C GLU A 387 5.47 -28.19 2.69
N CYS A 388 6.01 -26.97 2.73
CA CYS A 388 5.24 -25.77 3.04
C CYS A 388 4.46 -25.30 1.79
N ARG A 389 3.19 -25.66 1.73
CA ARG A 389 2.30 -25.31 0.61
C ARG A 389 1.53 -24.02 0.83
N PHE A 390 1.28 -23.62 2.07
CA PHE A 390 0.34 -22.56 2.41
C PHE A 390 1.00 -21.46 3.22
N LEU A 391 0.69 -20.20 2.88
CA LEU A 391 1.03 -19.03 3.68
C LEU A 391 -0.26 -18.32 4.07
N VAL A 392 -0.47 -18.12 5.36
CA VAL A 392 -1.65 -17.43 5.89
C VAL A 392 -1.24 -16.12 6.52
N GLY A 393 -1.88 -15.02 6.17
CA GLY A 393 -1.53 -13.72 6.72
C GLY A 393 -2.58 -12.64 6.54
N THR A 394 -2.22 -11.41 6.96
CA THR A 394 -3.05 -10.24 6.69
C THR A 394 -2.55 -9.47 5.48
N PRO A 395 -3.44 -8.94 4.61
CA PRO A 395 -3.04 -8.08 3.50
C PRO A 395 -2.22 -6.87 3.97
N GLN A 396 -2.49 -6.38 5.18
CA GLN A 396 -1.80 -5.23 5.75
C GLN A 396 -0.33 -5.52 6.07
N THR A 397 0.00 -6.70 6.62
CA THR A 397 1.38 -7.08 6.94
C THR A 397 2.11 -7.57 5.69
N GLY A 398 1.44 -8.39 4.87
CA GLY A 398 2.00 -8.94 3.63
C GLY A 398 2.11 -7.93 2.48
N GLY A 399 1.47 -6.77 2.60
CA GLY A 399 1.45 -5.74 1.55
C GLY A 399 2.78 -5.02 1.32
N TYR A 400 3.81 -5.21 2.15
CA TYR A 400 5.09 -4.50 2.02
C TYR A 400 6.28 -5.45 1.87
N GLY A 401 7.10 -5.21 0.82
CA GLY A 401 8.48 -5.68 0.71
C GLY A 401 8.74 -7.18 0.54
N ILE A 402 7.70 -8.04 0.47
CA ILE A 402 7.89 -9.49 0.30
C ILE A 402 7.61 -9.97 -1.12
N THR A 403 8.27 -11.04 -1.52
CA THR A 403 8.08 -11.70 -2.81
C THR A 403 7.60 -13.13 -2.59
N LEU A 404 6.47 -13.50 -3.21
CA LEU A 404 5.82 -14.80 -3.03
C LEU A 404 5.48 -15.46 -4.38
N THR A 405 6.39 -15.38 -5.34
CA THR A 405 6.19 -15.83 -6.73
C THR A 405 6.11 -17.34 -6.92
N LYS A 406 6.35 -18.12 -5.88
CA LYS A 406 6.10 -19.57 -5.92
C LYS A 406 4.61 -19.92 -5.80
N ALA A 407 3.80 -18.99 -5.27
CA ALA A 407 2.36 -19.15 -5.26
C ALA A 407 1.75 -18.79 -6.63
N ASN A 408 0.84 -19.61 -7.07
CA ASN A 408 -0.01 -19.37 -8.24
C ASN A 408 -1.51 -19.25 -7.89
N THR A 409 -1.85 -19.40 -6.61
CA THR A 409 -3.20 -19.20 -6.09
C THR A 409 -3.16 -18.24 -4.91
N VAL A 410 -4.05 -17.25 -4.92
CA VAL A 410 -4.20 -16.26 -3.84
C VAL A 410 -5.67 -16.25 -3.44
N ILE A 411 -5.95 -16.59 -2.20
CA ILE A 411 -7.31 -16.71 -1.67
C ILE A 411 -7.57 -15.58 -0.69
N TYR A 412 -8.61 -14.81 -0.93
CA TYR A 412 -9.12 -13.84 0.02
C TYR A 412 -10.23 -14.49 0.84
N TYR A 413 -9.83 -15.00 2.00
CA TYR A 413 -10.77 -15.53 2.97
C TYR A 413 -11.75 -14.47 3.45
N SER A 414 -11.26 -13.24 3.66
CA SER A 414 -12.08 -12.08 3.94
C SER A 414 -11.46 -10.83 3.30
N ASN A 415 -12.27 -9.95 2.73
CA ASN A 415 -11.86 -8.69 2.12
C ASN A 415 -12.05 -7.51 3.07
N GLY A 416 -11.10 -6.57 3.05
CA GLY A 416 -11.24 -5.27 3.72
C GLY A 416 -11.66 -4.18 2.73
N TYR A 417 -12.04 -3.00 3.25
CA TYR A 417 -12.38 -1.82 2.43
C TYR A 417 -11.15 -1.08 1.86
N ASP A 418 -9.93 -1.53 2.16
CA ASP A 418 -8.69 -0.85 1.78
C ASP A 418 -8.18 -1.38 0.44
N LEU A 419 -8.46 -0.62 -0.64
CA LEU A 419 -8.01 -0.96 -1.99
C LEU A 419 -6.49 -1.02 -2.10
N GLU A 420 -5.77 -0.12 -1.42
CA GLU A 420 -4.31 -0.09 -1.47
C GLU A 420 -3.72 -1.41 -0.96
N LYS A 421 -4.22 -1.90 0.17
CA LYS A 421 -3.79 -3.18 0.75
C LYS A 421 -4.17 -4.37 -0.12
N ARG A 422 -5.35 -4.32 -0.75
CA ARG A 422 -5.79 -5.34 -1.70
C ARG A 422 -4.81 -5.44 -2.88
N LEU A 423 -4.53 -4.33 -3.56
CA LEU A 423 -3.62 -4.29 -4.72
C LEU A 423 -2.19 -4.68 -4.33
N GLN A 424 -1.69 -4.19 -3.18
CA GLN A 424 -0.38 -4.55 -2.69
C GLN A 424 -0.25 -6.05 -2.40
N SER A 425 -1.27 -6.68 -1.83
CA SER A 425 -1.26 -8.11 -1.53
C SER A 425 -1.38 -8.98 -2.78
N GLU A 426 -2.12 -8.55 -3.81
CA GLU A 426 -2.14 -9.20 -5.12
C GLU A 426 -0.74 -9.22 -5.75
N ASP A 427 -0.02 -8.12 -5.62
CA ASP A 427 1.29 -7.93 -6.22
C ASP A 427 2.41 -8.79 -5.59
N ARG A 428 2.12 -9.49 -4.49
CA ARG A 428 3.11 -10.41 -3.88
C ARG A 428 3.34 -11.65 -4.72
N ALA A 429 2.31 -12.16 -5.37
CA ALA A 429 2.38 -13.33 -6.25
C ALA A 429 2.63 -12.97 -7.71
N HIS A 430 2.02 -11.87 -8.21
CA HIS A 430 2.09 -11.47 -9.61
C HIS A 430 3.14 -10.37 -9.84
N ARG A 431 4.40 -10.78 -9.97
CA ARG A 431 5.54 -9.90 -10.20
C ARG A 431 6.66 -10.61 -10.95
N ILE A 432 7.74 -9.90 -11.29
CA ILE A 432 8.92 -10.47 -11.99
C ILE A 432 9.38 -11.74 -11.27
N GLY A 433 9.53 -12.82 -12.04
CA GLY A 433 9.83 -14.16 -11.54
C GLY A 433 8.64 -15.11 -11.45
N GLN A 434 7.41 -14.63 -11.64
CA GLN A 434 6.23 -15.46 -11.78
C GLN A 434 6.21 -16.11 -13.17
N LYS A 435 6.03 -17.43 -13.22
CA LYS A 435 6.02 -18.22 -14.47
C LYS A 435 4.67 -18.87 -14.76
N LYS A 436 3.73 -18.81 -13.80
CA LYS A 436 2.40 -19.43 -13.90
C LYS A 436 1.32 -18.36 -13.82
N ASN A 437 0.17 -18.61 -14.43
CA ASN A 437 -1.02 -17.80 -14.23
C ASN A 437 -1.34 -17.72 -12.73
N VAL A 438 -1.68 -16.54 -12.26
CA VAL A 438 -2.05 -16.35 -10.86
C VAL A 438 -3.57 -16.25 -10.76
N THR A 439 -4.17 -17.16 -10.03
CA THR A 439 -5.61 -17.17 -9.76
C THR A 439 -5.90 -16.53 -8.41
N TYR A 440 -6.72 -15.50 -8.43
CA TYR A 440 -7.24 -14.80 -7.26
C TYR A 440 -8.66 -15.28 -6.98
N ILE A 441 -8.90 -15.78 -5.78
CA ILE A 441 -10.19 -16.34 -5.38
C ILE A 441 -10.74 -15.55 -4.21
N ASP A 442 -11.91 -14.95 -4.37
CA ASP A 442 -12.63 -14.24 -3.32
C ASP A 442 -13.76 -15.12 -2.77
N ILE A 443 -13.73 -15.42 -1.47
CA ILE A 443 -14.83 -16.09 -0.77
C ILE A 443 -15.80 -15.01 -0.31
N ILE A 444 -17.03 -15.05 -0.83
CA ILE A 444 -18.06 -14.02 -0.63
C ILE A 444 -19.31 -14.66 -0.03
N CYS A 445 -19.73 -14.15 1.13
CA CYS A 445 -21.00 -14.56 1.71
C CYS A 445 -22.14 -13.74 1.11
N GLU A 446 -23.08 -14.44 0.45
CA GLU A 446 -24.22 -13.83 -0.25
C GLU A 446 -25.15 -13.07 0.69
N ASP A 447 -25.80 -12.02 0.19
CA ASP A 447 -26.74 -11.15 0.90
C ASP A 447 -26.17 -10.50 2.17
N THR A 448 -24.85 -10.32 2.24
CA THR A 448 -24.16 -9.77 3.40
C THR A 448 -23.34 -8.51 3.10
N VAL A 449 -22.62 -8.05 4.13
CA VAL A 449 -21.66 -6.96 4.02
C VAL A 449 -20.48 -7.28 3.08
N ASP A 450 -20.17 -8.54 2.82
CA ASP A 450 -19.08 -8.97 1.94
C ASP A 450 -19.27 -8.45 0.51
N GLU A 451 -20.48 -8.59 -0.04
CA GLU A 451 -20.79 -8.07 -1.38
C GLU A 451 -20.62 -6.56 -1.46
N LYS A 452 -20.97 -5.86 -0.36
CA LYS A 452 -20.80 -4.40 -0.28
C LYS A 452 -19.33 -4.01 -0.23
N ILE A 453 -18.48 -4.80 0.45
CA ILE A 453 -17.05 -4.59 0.49
C ILE A 453 -16.43 -4.75 -0.91
N VAL A 454 -16.75 -5.86 -1.57
CA VAL A 454 -16.26 -6.16 -2.92
C VAL A 454 -16.71 -5.08 -3.92
N LYS A 455 -17.98 -4.67 -3.88
CA LYS A 455 -18.51 -3.59 -4.70
C LYS A 455 -17.78 -2.28 -4.44
N ALA A 456 -17.55 -1.92 -3.18
CA ALA A 456 -16.84 -0.69 -2.82
C ALA A 456 -15.38 -0.67 -3.31
N LEU A 457 -14.70 -1.82 -3.30
CA LEU A 457 -13.36 -1.97 -3.87
C LEU A 457 -13.39 -1.76 -5.39
N ARG A 458 -14.36 -2.36 -6.08
CA ARG A 458 -14.53 -2.21 -7.54
C ARG A 458 -14.83 -0.78 -7.93
N ASP A 459 -15.72 -0.08 -7.22
CA ASP A 459 -16.05 1.32 -7.48
C ASP A 459 -14.81 2.22 -7.32
N LYS A 460 -13.95 1.95 -6.35
CA LYS A 460 -12.69 2.68 -6.17
C LYS A 460 -11.70 2.45 -7.31
N ILE A 461 -11.60 1.23 -7.83
CA ILE A 461 -10.74 0.94 -9.00
C ILE A 461 -11.25 1.68 -10.23
N ASN A 462 -12.56 1.66 -10.48
CA ASN A 462 -13.16 2.35 -11.63
C ASN A 462 -12.84 3.86 -11.58
N ILE A 463 -12.97 4.49 -10.42
CA ILE A 463 -12.64 5.90 -10.22
C ILE A 463 -11.12 6.13 -10.43
N ALA A 464 -10.27 5.25 -9.91
CA ALA A 464 -8.83 5.37 -10.07
C ALA A 464 -8.42 5.25 -11.55
N SER A 465 -8.98 4.30 -12.29
CA SER A 465 -8.73 4.12 -13.73
C SER A 465 -9.16 5.35 -14.52
N GLU A 466 -10.33 5.93 -14.25
CA GLU A 466 -10.81 7.15 -14.92
C GLU A 466 -9.85 8.32 -14.69
N VAL A 467 -9.37 8.54 -13.45
CA VAL A 467 -8.42 9.62 -13.12
C VAL A 467 -7.04 9.39 -13.77
N LEU A 468 -6.61 8.14 -13.90
CA LEU A 468 -5.31 7.81 -14.50
C LEU A 468 -5.38 7.66 -16.02
N GLY A 469 -6.59 7.74 -16.61
CA GLY A 469 -6.82 7.59 -18.05
C GLY A 469 -6.56 6.16 -18.53
N GLU A 470 -6.88 5.17 -17.71
CA GLU A 470 -6.75 3.75 -18.00
C GLU A 470 -8.08 3.15 -18.48
N GLU A 471 -8.00 2.11 -19.30
CA GLU A 471 -9.19 1.33 -19.64
C GLU A 471 -9.72 0.59 -18.40
N LEU A 472 -11.05 0.50 -18.29
CA LEU A 472 -11.70 -0.26 -17.23
C LEU A 472 -11.42 -1.74 -17.43
N LYS A 473 -10.69 -2.35 -16.53
CA LYS A 473 -10.37 -3.78 -16.56
C LYS A 473 -11.42 -4.60 -15.81
N ALA A 474 -11.64 -5.82 -16.31
CA ALA A 474 -12.38 -6.83 -15.55
C ALA A 474 -11.58 -7.19 -14.30
N TRP A 475 -12.09 -6.79 -13.14
CA TRP A 475 -11.51 -7.09 -11.83
C TRP A 475 -12.64 -7.43 -10.87
N ILE A 476 -12.56 -8.59 -10.18
CA ILE A 476 -13.53 -9.21 -9.26
C ILE A 476 -14.96 -9.29 -9.79
#